data_8a430a377023826ef3565eab2e178273
#
_entry.id   8a430a377023826ef3565eab2e178273
#
_cell.length_a   1.000
_cell.length_b   1.000
_cell.length_c   1.000
_cell.angle_alpha   90.00
_cell.angle_beta   90.00
_cell.angle_gamma   90.00
#
_symmetry.space_group_name_H-M   'P 1'
#
loop_
_entity.id
_entity.type
_entity.pdbx_description
1 polymer ?
#
loop_
_entity_poly.entity_id
_entity_poly.type
_entity_poly.pdbx_seq_one_letter_code
_entity_poly.pdbx_strand_id
1 'polypeptide(L)'
;MPIEQKIDTPISTIMRFRPANRDELKYLKIFLFEQGTNQWNYLPEDGIEHQFERLAAGVDSALVAVDNKTPVGLVIYGQPGDVPSLFLPYIIDTNVIYISEVTVHSGYSGRGIGTALLNKIIEQAAEMDVSALVIDRHEENLASAEMMRKAGFIALGSFYDSARRTVGSQKTTVLTKRVP
;
A
#
# COMPACT_ATOMS: atom_id res chain seq x y z
N MET A 1 -3.90 -41.03 31.08
CA MET A 1 -4.28 -39.87 30.31
C MET A 1 -3.22 -39.61 29.27
N PRO A 2 -3.47 -39.83 27.99
CA PRO A 2 -2.51 -39.47 26.96
C PRO A 2 -2.50 -37.96 26.81
N ILE A 3 -1.34 -37.37 26.89
CA ILE A 3 -1.09 -35.97 26.57
C ILE A 3 -1.16 -35.85 25.05
N GLU A 4 -2.22 -35.22 24.53
CA GLU A 4 -2.23 -34.81 23.13
C GLU A 4 -1.12 -33.79 22.89
N GLN A 5 -0.04 -34.26 22.27
CA GLN A 5 0.95 -33.39 21.68
C GLN A 5 0.25 -32.65 20.52
N LYS A 6 -0.03 -31.36 20.73
CA LYS A 6 -0.26 -30.42 19.63
C LYS A 6 1.02 -30.45 18.77
N ILE A 7 0.90 -31.09 17.63
CA ILE A 7 1.91 -30.99 16.58
C ILE A 7 1.71 -29.59 15.99
N ASP A 8 2.47 -28.62 16.50
CA ASP A 8 2.72 -27.36 15.81
C ASP A 8 3.56 -27.67 14.56
N THR A 9 2.90 -28.07 13.50
CA THR A 9 3.51 -28.08 12.18
C THR A 9 3.62 -26.62 11.76
N PRO A 10 4.83 -26.04 11.59
CA PRO A 10 4.94 -24.75 10.95
C PRO A 10 4.46 -24.93 9.52
N ILE A 11 3.28 -24.43 9.24
CA ILE A 11 2.81 -24.27 7.85
C ILE A 11 3.78 -23.27 7.25
N SER A 12 4.79 -23.78 6.53
CA SER A 12 5.66 -23.00 5.68
C SER A 12 4.79 -22.45 4.54
N THR A 13 4.03 -21.42 4.84
CA THR A 13 3.25 -20.68 3.85
C THR A 13 4.21 -19.90 3.01
N ILE A 14 4.46 -20.37 1.79
CA ILE A 14 5.26 -19.62 0.82
C ILE A 14 4.43 -18.44 0.35
N MET A 15 4.63 -17.28 0.99
CA MET A 15 4.06 -16.03 0.53
C MET A 15 4.63 -15.70 -0.84
N ARG A 16 3.76 -15.48 -1.82
CA ARG A 16 4.13 -15.10 -3.18
C ARG A 16 3.70 -13.66 -3.44
N PHE A 17 4.53 -12.94 -4.19
CA PHE A 17 4.23 -11.59 -4.64
C PHE A 17 4.21 -11.61 -6.17
N ARG A 18 3.14 -11.09 -6.75
CA ARG A 18 2.98 -11.05 -8.20
C ARG A 18 2.18 -9.84 -8.65
N PRO A 19 2.30 -9.41 -9.92
CA PRO A 19 1.37 -8.45 -10.48
C PRO A 19 -0.08 -8.91 -10.36
N ALA A 20 -0.99 -7.96 -10.21
CA ALA A 20 -2.41 -8.24 -10.26
C ALA A 20 -2.83 -8.69 -11.68
N ASN A 21 -3.69 -9.69 -11.76
CA ASN A 21 -4.29 -10.11 -13.02
C ASN A 21 -5.52 -9.25 -13.32
N ARG A 22 -5.77 -9.02 -14.60
CA ARG A 22 -6.88 -8.16 -15.03
C ARG A 22 -8.26 -8.71 -14.64
N ASP A 23 -8.42 -10.02 -14.69
CA ASP A 23 -9.67 -10.73 -14.36
C ASP A 23 -9.96 -10.80 -12.85
N GLU A 24 -8.97 -10.53 -11.99
CA GLU A 24 -9.16 -10.47 -10.53
C GLU A 24 -9.44 -9.05 -9.99
N LEU A 25 -9.40 -8.00 -10.82
CA LEU A 25 -9.56 -6.61 -10.37
C LEU A 25 -10.87 -6.36 -9.63
N LYS A 26 -11.96 -7.00 -10.07
CA LYS A 26 -13.25 -6.91 -9.36
C LYS A 26 -13.16 -7.44 -7.93
N TYR A 27 -12.49 -8.57 -7.74
CA TYR A 27 -12.25 -9.14 -6.42
C TYR A 27 -11.33 -8.23 -5.59
N LEU A 28 -10.24 -7.74 -6.17
CA LEU A 28 -9.30 -6.87 -5.47
C LEU A 28 -9.93 -5.53 -5.06
N LYS A 29 -10.89 -5.02 -5.82
CA LYS A 29 -11.66 -3.83 -5.43
C LYS A 29 -12.49 -4.09 -4.17
N ILE A 30 -13.19 -5.22 -4.11
CA ILE A 30 -13.93 -5.64 -2.91
C ILE A 30 -12.97 -5.84 -1.74
N PHE A 31 -11.84 -6.52 -1.95
CA PHE A 31 -10.80 -6.71 -0.95
C PHE A 31 -10.30 -5.39 -0.38
N LEU A 32 -10.05 -4.38 -1.24
CA LEU A 32 -9.62 -3.06 -0.81
C LEU A 32 -10.66 -2.40 0.10
N PHE A 33 -11.94 -2.42 -0.27
CA PHE A 33 -13.00 -1.85 0.57
C PHE A 33 -13.14 -2.57 1.91
N GLU A 34 -13.12 -3.89 1.92
CA GLU A 34 -13.31 -4.70 3.14
C GLU A 34 -12.13 -4.60 4.09
N GLN A 35 -10.90 -4.58 3.58
CA GLN A 35 -9.68 -4.65 4.39
C GLN A 35 -8.98 -3.29 4.56
N GLY A 36 -9.18 -2.36 3.64
CA GLY A 36 -8.53 -1.04 3.62
C GLY A 36 -9.31 0.05 4.34
N THR A 37 -10.63 -0.06 4.44
CA THR A 37 -11.45 0.95 5.09
C THR A 37 -11.31 0.86 6.62
N ASN A 38 -10.91 1.97 7.25
CA ASN A 38 -10.83 2.11 8.70
C ASN A 38 -10.90 3.60 9.09
N GLN A 39 -10.84 3.91 10.39
CA GLN A 39 -10.94 5.29 10.87
C GLN A 39 -9.87 6.24 10.28
N TRP A 40 -8.71 5.72 9.87
CA TRP A 40 -7.60 6.51 9.33
C TRP A 40 -7.59 6.58 7.81
N ASN A 41 -8.33 5.71 7.15
CA ASN A 41 -8.31 5.55 5.71
C ASN A 41 -9.73 5.53 5.14
N TYR A 42 -10.14 6.67 4.60
CA TYR A 42 -11.41 6.81 3.90
C TYR A 42 -11.22 6.51 2.42
N LEU A 43 -12.00 5.56 1.89
CA LEU A 43 -11.97 5.15 0.50
C LEU A 43 -13.27 5.61 -0.19
N PRO A 44 -13.27 6.78 -0.86
CA PRO A 44 -14.46 7.24 -1.58
C PRO A 44 -14.73 6.32 -2.77
N GLU A 45 -15.98 5.91 -2.92
CA GLU A 45 -16.40 4.92 -3.92
C GLU A 45 -16.03 5.33 -5.35
N ASP A 46 -16.32 6.57 -5.73
CA ASP A 46 -16.01 7.13 -7.05
C ASP A 46 -14.50 7.21 -7.32
N GLY A 47 -13.72 7.59 -6.32
CA GLY A 47 -12.26 7.64 -6.40
C GLY A 47 -11.65 6.25 -6.60
N ILE A 48 -12.15 5.25 -5.88
CA ILE A 48 -11.69 3.86 -6.02
C ILE A 48 -12.14 3.28 -7.36
N GLU A 49 -13.36 3.55 -7.81
CA GLU A 49 -13.83 3.14 -9.13
C GLU A 49 -12.89 3.64 -10.22
N HIS A 50 -12.59 4.94 -10.23
CA HIS A 50 -11.65 5.54 -11.17
C HIS A 50 -10.25 4.91 -11.10
N GLN A 51 -9.74 4.61 -9.90
CA GLN A 51 -8.45 3.95 -9.73
C GLN A 51 -8.45 2.55 -10.35
N PHE A 52 -9.52 1.76 -10.18
CA PHE A 52 -9.63 0.44 -10.79
C PHE A 52 -9.86 0.48 -12.31
N GLU A 53 -10.49 1.53 -12.85
CA GLU A 53 -10.50 1.80 -14.29
C GLU A 53 -9.09 2.05 -14.83
N ARG A 54 -8.26 2.81 -14.11
CA ARG A 54 -6.86 3.05 -14.46
C ARG A 54 -6.03 1.75 -14.41
N LEU A 55 -6.25 0.90 -13.43
CA LEU A 55 -5.63 -0.45 -13.37
C LEU A 55 -6.05 -1.30 -14.57
N ALA A 56 -7.33 -1.33 -14.90
CA ALA A 56 -7.85 -2.08 -16.06
C ALA A 56 -7.29 -1.56 -17.38
N ALA A 57 -7.04 -0.27 -17.49
CA ALA A 57 -6.41 0.37 -18.65
C ALA A 57 -4.88 0.19 -18.71
N GLY A 58 -4.26 -0.37 -17.65
CA GLY A 58 -2.80 -0.50 -17.55
C GLY A 58 -2.04 0.82 -17.31
N VAL A 59 -2.76 1.86 -16.84
CA VAL A 59 -2.17 3.14 -16.46
C VAL A 59 -1.54 3.05 -15.07
N ASP A 60 -2.29 2.53 -14.09
CA ASP A 60 -1.76 2.16 -12.79
C ASP A 60 -1.37 0.69 -12.76
N SER A 61 -0.55 0.34 -11.78
CA SER A 61 -0.07 -1.02 -11.54
C SER A 61 -0.40 -1.46 -10.13
N ALA A 62 -0.50 -2.77 -9.93
CA ALA A 62 -0.71 -3.35 -8.62
C ALA A 62 0.10 -4.62 -8.43
N LEU A 63 0.61 -4.83 -7.20
CA LEU A 63 1.15 -6.11 -6.74
C LEU A 63 0.24 -6.72 -5.68
N VAL A 64 0.14 -8.02 -5.71
CA VAL A 64 -0.66 -8.82 -4.79
C VAL A 64 0.25 -9.76 -4.01
N ALA A 65 0.10 -9.78 -2.69
CA ALA A 65 0.63 -10.83 -1.84
C ALA A 65 -0.39 -11.97 -1.76
N VAL A 66 0.06 -13.19 -2.04
CA VAL A 66 -0.82 -14.36 -2.17
C VAL A 66 -0.36 -15.47 -1.21
N ASP A 67 -1.30 -15.97 -0.43
CA ASP A 67 -1.15 -17.15 0.39
C ASP A 67 -2.04 -18.27 -0.18
N ASN A 68 -1.44 -19.40 -0.60
CA ASN A 68 -2.17 -20.54 -1.16
C ASN A 68 -3.26 -20.16 -2.19
N LYS A 69 -2.91 -19.29 -3.14
CA LYS A 69 -3.79 -18.73 -4.19
C LYS A 69 -4.79 -17.66 -3.72
N THR A 70 -4.86 -17.35 -2.43
CA THR A 70 -5.75 -16.32 -1.88
C THR A 70 -4.99 -15.00 -1.75
N PRO A 71 -5.44 -13.89 -2.33
CA PRO A 71 -4.88 -12.57 -2.09
C PRO A 71 -5.04 -12.17 -0.63
N VAL A 72 -3.94 -11.78 0.00
CA VAL A 72 -3.89 -11.37 1.42
C VAL A 72 -3.25 -9.99 1.60
N GLY A 73 -2.77 -9.40 0.53
CA GLY A 73 -2.23 -8.04 0.51
C GLY A 73 -2.26 -7.46 -0.88
N LEU A 74 -2.37 -6.15 -0.96
CA LEU A 74 -2.47 -5.37 -2.19
C LEU A 74 -1.69 -4.07 -2.04
N VAL A 75 -0.91 -3.71 -3.05
CA VAL A 75 -0.36 -2.37 -3.20
C VAL A 75 -0.69 -1.84 -4.60
N ILE A 76 -1.14 -0.59 -4.69
CA ILE A 76 -1.44 0.10 -5.95
C ILE A 76 -0.52 1.30 -6.08
N TYR A 77 0.04 1.50 -7.26
CA TYR A 77 0.96 2.60 -7.56
C TYR A 77 0.80 3.09 -8.99
N GLY A 78 1.07 4.38 -9.19
CA GLY A 78 0.95 5.05 -10.47
C GLY A 78 2.19 4.94 -11.34
N GLN A 79 2.16 5.63 -12.47
CA GLN A 79 3.30 5.78 -13.36
C GLN A 79 4.26 6.88 -12.85
N PRO A 80 5.54 6.86 -13.27
CA PRO A 80 6.46 7.95 -12.97
C PRO A 80 5.90 9.32 -13.36
N GLY A 81 5.97 10.27 -12.43
CA GLY A 81 5.49 11.62 -12.62
C GLY A 81 3.99 11.85 -12.34
N ASP A 82 3.21 10.80 -12.16
CA ASP A 82 1.79 10.90 -11.82
C ASP A 82 1.60 11.00 -10.31
N VAL A 83 1.80 12.19 -9.78
CA VAL A 83 1.76 12.49 -8.34
C VAL A 83 0.63 13.48 -8.06
N PRO A 84 -0.19 13.27 -7.02
CA PRO A 84 -1.20 14.23 -6.61
C PRO A 84 -0.61 15.62 -6.38
N SER A 85 -1.23 16.65 -6.95
CA SER A 85 -0.73 18.03 -6.93
C SER A 85 -0.51 18.57 -5.51
N LEU A 86 -1.29 18.10 -4.56
CA LEU A 86 -1.18 18.50 -3.14
C LEU A 86 0.13 18.03 -2.47
N PHE A 87 0.87 17.10 -3.07
CA PHE A 87 2.18 16.66 -2.57
C PHE A 87 3.36 17.41 -3.18
N LEU A 88 3.15 18.13 -4.29
CA LEU A 88 4.21 18.87 -4.98
C LEU A 88 5.01 19.83 -4.07
N PRO A 89 4.40 20.52 -3.08
CA PRO A 89 5.16 21.36 -2.17
C PRO A 89 6.19 20.63 -1.29
N TYR A 90 6.08 19.31 -1.18
CA TYR A 90 6.91 18.47 -0.30
C TYR A 90 7.99 17.69 -1.04
N ILE A 91 7.87 17.54 -2.36
CA ILE A 91 8.82 16.79 -3.19
C ILE A 91 9.67 17.72 -4.04
N ILE A 92 10.95 17.39 -4.20
CA ILE A 92 11.90 18.20 -4.97
C ILE A 92 11.89 17.78 -6.44
N ASP A 93 11.80 16.49 -6.70
CA ASP A 93 11.81 15.89 -8.04
C ASP A 93 10.46 15.24 -8.30
N THR A 94 9.87 15.55 -9.44
CA THR A 94 8.57 14.97 -9.86
C THR A 94 8.70 13.64 -10.58
N ASN A 95 9.92 13.18 -10.90
CA ASN A 95 10.17 11.86 -11.48
C ASN A 95 10.13 10.77 -10.42
N VAL A 96 8.98 10.64 -9.77
CA VAL A 96 8.73 9.72 -8.67
C VAL A 96 7.51 8.84 -8.97
N ILE A 97 7.41 7.70 -8.29
CA ILE A 97 6.22 6.86 -8.29
C ILE A 97 5.42 7.14 -7.01
N TYR A 98 4.14 7.43 -7.16
CA TYR A 98 3.21 7.55 -6.05
C TYR A 98 2.54 6.22 -5.75
N ILE A 99 2.64 5.78 -4.49
CA ILE A 99 1.95 4.59 -3.98
C ILE A 99 0.65 5.09 -3.33
N SER A 100 -0.47 4.74 -3.94
CA SER A 100 -1.79 5.23 -3.53
C SER A 100 -2.45 4.36 -2.47
N GLU A 101 -2.25 3.05 -2.51
CA GLU A 101 -2.88 2.11 -1.59
C GLU A 101 -1.91 1.02 -1.15
N VAL A 102 -1.94 0.70 0.15
CA VAL A 102 -1.32 -0.51 0.72
C VAL A 102 -2.32 -1.11 1.70
N THR A 103 -2.78 -2.31 1.41
CA THR A 103 -3.80 -2.98 2.22
C THR A 103 -3.40 -4.42 2.50
N VAL A 104 -3.58 -4.86 3.74
CA VAL A 104 -3.31 -6.24 4.17
C VAL A 104 -4.57 -6.79 4.84
N HIS A 105 -4.91 -8.03 4.52
CA HIS A 105 -6.02 -8.73 5.15
C HIS A 105 -5.84 -8.75 6.67
N SER A 106 -6.90 -8.43 7.42
CA SER A 106 -6.86 -8.29 8.88
C SER A 106 -6.33 -9.53 9.61
N GLY A 107 -6.64 -10.73 9.13
CA GLY A 107 -6.12 -12.00 9.66
C GLY A 107 -4.62 -12.22 9.45
N TYR A 108 -3.97 -11.38 8.65
CA TYR A 108 -2.53 -11.40 8.35
C TYR A 108 -1.79 -10.18 8.90
N SER A 109 -2.45 -9.36 9.68
CA SER A 109 -1.87 -8.17 10.30
C SER A 109 -0.66 -8.52 11.17
N GLY A 110 0.35 -7.65 11.20
CA GLY A 110 1.55 -7.81 12.02
C GLY A 110 2.56 -8.84 11.49
N ARG A 111 2.34 -9.45 10.34
CA ARG A 111 3.26 -10.43 9.71
C ARG A 111 4.26 -9.82 8.73
N GLY A 112 4.32 -8.50 8.62
CA GLY A 112 5.26 -7.80 7.74
C GLY A 112 4.89 -7.78 6.26
N ILE A 113 3.69 -8.19 5.87
CA ILE A 113 3.25 -8.28 4.46
C ILE A 113 3.22 -6.90 3.81
N GLY A 114 2.72 -5.88 4.50
CA GLY A 114 2.72 -4.50 3.98
C GLY A 114 4.12 -3.98 3.71
N THR A 115 5.04 -4.18 4.64
CA THR A 115 6.47 -3.84 4.47
C THR A 115 7.10 -4.61 3.30
N ALA A 116 6.78 -5.90 3.15
CA ALA A 116 7.28 -6.72 2.05
C ALA A 116 6.74 -6.23 0.69
N LEU A 117 5.46 -5.85 0.60
CA LEU A 117 4.88 -5.23 -0.61
C LEU A 117 5.61 -3.93 -0.97
N LEU A 118 5.84 -3.05 0.00
CA LEU A 118 6.60 -1.81 -0.24
C LEU A 118 8.02 -2.10 -0.71
N ASN A 119 8.71 -3.07 -0.11
CA ASN A 119 10.06 -3.48 -0.54
C ASN A 119 10.06 -4.00 -1.98
N LYS A 120 9.03 -4.73 -2.40
CA LYS A 120 8.90 -5.18 -3.79
C LYS A 120 8.75 -4.02 -4.77
N ILE A 121 8.00 -2.98 -4.42
CA ILE A 121 7.92 -1.78 -5.27
C ILE A 121 9.26 -1.04 -5.30
N ILE A 122 9.98 -0.96 -4.19
CA ILE A 122 11.32 -0.36 -4.15
C ILE A 122 12.29 -1.12 -5.07
N GLU A 123 12.27 -2.46 -5.04
CA GLU A 123 13.08 -3.31 -5.95
C GLU A 123 12.73 -3.03 -7.42
N GLN A 124 11.44 -2.97 -7.78
CA GLN A 124 11.02 -2.67 -9.15
C GLN A 124 11.41 -1.26 -9.59
N ALA A 125 11.25 -0.27 -8.71
CA ALA A 125 11.59 1.11 -8.98
C ALA A 125 13.11 1.29 -9.24
N ALA A 126 13.96 0.47 -8.63
CA ALA A 126 15.41 0.47 -8.88
C ALA A 126 15.79 0.09 -10.31
N GLU A 127 14.91 -0.62 -11.02
CA GLU A 127 15.07 -0.97 -12.43
C GLU A 127 14.45 0.08 -13.37
N MET A 128 13.78 1.08 -12.82
CA MET A 128 13.14 2.17 -13.55
C MET A 128 13.97 3.45 -13.37
N ASP A 129 13.89 4.34 -14.32
CA ASP A 129 14.54 5.66 -14.23
C ASP A 129 13.68 6.62 -13.41
N VAL A 130 13.58 6.35 -12.10
CA VAL A 130 12.86 7.19 -11.12
C VAL A 130 13.75 7.51 -9.92
N SER A 131 13.56 8.69 -9.35
CA SER A 131 14.39 9.18 -8.24
C SER A 131 13.93 8.67 -6.88
N ALA A 132 12.63 8.49 -6.70
CA ALA A 132 12.05 8.11 -5.41
C ALA A 132 10.64 7.53 -5.54
N LEU A 133 10.18 6.95 -4.44
CA LEU A 133 8.78 6.62 -4.18
C LEU A 133 8.19 7.64 -3.20
N VAL A 134 6.93 7.97 -3.37
CA VAL A 134 6.13 8.84 -2.50
C VAL A 134 4.91 8.09 -2.02
N ILE A 135 4.59 8.22 -0.75
CA ILE A 135 3.42 7.63 -0.11
C ILE A 135 2.87 8.59 0.93
N ASP A 136 1.60 8.46 1.27
CA ASP A 136 0.99 9.25 2.33
C ASP A 136 0.18 8.40 3.31
N ARG A 137 -0.09 8.98 4.47
CA ARG A 137 -0.91 8.37 5.51
C ARG A 137 -1.59 9.43 6.35
N HIS A 138 -2.61 9.03 7.11
CA HIS A 138 -3.08 9.85 8.22
C HIS A 138 -1.95 10.01 9.25
N GLU A 139 -1.76 11.23 9.76
CA GLU A 139 -0.67 11.54 10.71
C GLU A 139 -0.66 10.60 11.93
N GLU A 140 -1.83 10.25 12.46
CA GLU A 140 -2.01 9.41 13.65
C GLU A 140 -2.13 7.90 13.36
N ASN A 141 -2.03 7.47 12.10
CA ASN A 141 -2.04 6.04 11.76
C ASN A 141 -0.68 5.41 12.07
N LEU A 142 -0.52 4.95 13.32
CA LEU A 142 0.74 4.38 13.81
C LEU A 142 1.11 3.06 13.12
N ALA A 143 0.13 2.25 12.74
CA ALA A 143 0.38 0.99 12.03
C ALA A 143 1.00 1.25 10.65
N SER A 144 0.45 2.20 9.88
CA SER A 144 1.03 2.63 8.61
C SER A 144 2.39 3.31 8.81
N ALA A 145 2.56 4.13 9.86
CA ALA A 145 3.82 4.77 10.16
C ALA A 145 4.94 3.74 10.37
N GLU A 146 4.69 2.70 11.15
CA GLU A 146 5.67 1.64 11.43
C GLU A 146 5.97 0.79 10.19
N MET A 147 4.96 0.45 9.39
CA MET A 147 5.12 -0.25 8.13
C MET A 147 6.03 0.52 7.16
N MET A 148 5.76 1.81 6.97
CA MET A 148 6.53 2.69 6.09
C MET A 148 7.94 2.92 6.61
N ARG A 149 8.11 3.10 7.92
CA ARG A 149 9.42 3.24 8.57
C ARG A 149 10.29 1.98 8.34
N LYS A 150 9.74 0.79 8.51
CA LYS A 150 10.43 -0.48 8.27
C LYS A 150 10.87 -0.64 6.81
N ALA A 151 10.09 -0.12 5.86
CA ALA A 151 10.46 -0.08 4.45
C ALA A 151 11.44 1.05 4.10
N GLY A 152 11.84 1.87 5.08
CA GLY A 152 12.83 2.93 4.92
C GLY A 152 12.30 4.24 4.36
N PHE A 153 10.99 4.48 4.43
CA PHE A 153 10.40 5.77 4.11
C PHE A 153 10.65 6.77 5.23
N ILE A 154 10.89 8.03 4.85
CA ILE A 154 11.07 9.16 5.75
C ILE A 154 9.97 10.20 5.54
N ALA A 155 9.49 10.82 6.60
CA ALA A 155 8.49 11.87 6.52
C ALA A 155 9.09 13.15 5.94
N LEU A 156 8.39 13.75 4.98
CA LEU A 156 8.72 15.05 4.39
C LEU A 156 7.99 16.20 5.07
N GLY A 157 6.77 15.97 5.52
CA GLY A 157 5.94 16.95 6.19
C GLY A 157 4.51 16.49 6.37
N SER A 158 3.73 17.28 7.09
CA SER A 158 2.30 17.04 7.31
C SER A 158 1.53 18.33 7.04
N PHE A 159 0.29 18.18 6.57
CA PHE A 159 -0.61 19.29 6.30
C PHE A 159 -2.06 18.94 6.67
N TYR A 160 -2.87 19.99 6.91
CA TYR A 160 -4.28 19.82 7.18
C TYR A 160 -5.03 19.39 5.92
N ASP A 161 -5.81 18.33 6.02
CA ASP A 161 -6.43 17.64 4.89
C ASP A 161 -7.82 17.10 5.26
N SER A 162 -8.69 17.99 5.71
CA SER A 162 -10.03 17.62 6.22
C SER A 162 -10.93 16.94 5.19
N ALA A 163 -10.66 17.14 3.90
CA ALA A 163 -11.42 16.49 2.83
C ALA A 163 -11.18 14.97 2.78
N ARG A 164 -9.97 14.52 3.11
CA ARG A 164 -9.60 13.09 3.09
C ARG A 164 -9.44 12.48 4.48
N ARG A 165 -9.19 13.31 5.49
CA ARG A 165 -8.96 12.90 6.89
C ARG A 165 -10.05 13.47 7.77
N THR A 166 -11.02 12.65 8.12
CA THR A 166 -12.26 13.10 8.80
C THR A 166 -12.19 12.97 10.32
N VAL A 167 -11.13 12.34 10.87
CA VAL A 167 -10.96 12.07 12.30
C VAL A 167 -9.61 12.56 12.83
N GLY A 168 -9.48 12.65 14.14
CA GLY A 168 -8.25 13.00 14.84
C GLY A 168 -7.69 14.36 14.41
N SER A 169 -6.39 14.42 14.14
CA SER A 169 -5.68 15.63 13.71
C SER A 169 -6.12 16.15 12.34
N GLN A 170 -6.83 15.35 11.56
CA GLN A 170 -7.24 15.64 10.18
C GLN A 170 -6.05 16.00 9.28
N LYS A 171 -4.89 15.45 9.55
CA LYS A 171 -3.67 15.73 8.78
C LYS A 171 -3.19 14.53 7.99
N THR A 172 -2.63 14.82 6.84
CA THR A 172 -1.88 13.89 6.01
C THR A 172 -0.38 14.13 6.21
N THR A 173 0.36 13.05 6.43
CA THR A 173 1.82 13.02 6.38
C THR A 173 2.27 12.44 5.05
N VAL A 174 3.14 13.15 4.35
CA VAL A 174 3.77 12.71 3.10
C VAL A 174 5.14 12.14 3.41
N LEU A 175 5.46 10.99 2.86
CA LEU A 175 6.73 10.29 3.06
C LEU A 175 7.38 9.97 1.71
N THR A 176 8.70 9.82 1.72
CA THR A 176 9.46 9.43 0.55
C THR A 176 10.48 8.34 0.87
N LYS A 177 10.80 7.54 -0.14
CA LYS A 177 11.92 6.61 -0.15
C LYS A 177 12.71 6.83 -1.44
N ARG A 178 13.96 7.26 -1.32
CA ARG A 178 14.86 7.35 -2.48
C ARG A 178 15.12 5.96 -3.04
N VAL A 179 15.11 5.86 -4.35
CA VAL A 179 15.49 4.64 -5.06
C VAL A 179 17.02 4.59 -5.10
N PRO A 180 17.61 3.42 -4.81
CA PRO A 180 19.07 3.24 -4.86
C PRO A 180 19.67 3.50 -6.24
#